data_8173e2a0006c3fe4ffaefa57acf468c9
#
_entry.id   8173e2a0006c3fe4ffaefa57acf468c9
#
_cell.length_a   1.000
_cell.length_b   1.000
_cell.length_c   1.000
_cell.angle_alpha   90.00
_cell.angle_beta   90.00
_cell.angle_gamma   90.00
#
_symmetry.space_group_name_H-M   'P 1'
#
loop_
_entity.id
_entity.type
_entity.pdbx_description
1 polymer ?
#
loop_
_entity_poly.entity_id
_entity_poly.type
_entity_poly.pdbx_seq_one_letter_code
_entity_poly.pdbx_strand_id
1 'polypeptide(L)'
;QEDQAGNRYLYLNEGQGIHSQWNPTQIAFRRTWDFFLSAPYFNATPHTADQVDSLLIIGLAAGTIARQYSAVYPTIPMDGIEIDGGIVEAGARYFDMNADVMPTLTVYVEDGRYMLNQINKQYSVIAIDAYRPPYIPWHLTTVEFFSEVRTHLSDDGVVAINVGRTPSDRRLVDALTATMLEVFPTVHAMDVPESFNTILVATVQPTIADNLIRNRDGLAANAQTNPILRDT
;
A
#
# COMPACT_ATOMS: atom_id res chain seq x y z
N GLN A 1 4.29 -20.78 -4.74
CA GLN A 1 3.26 -21.78 -5.02
C GLN A 1 2.32 -21.27 -6.10
N GLU A 2 1.75 -22.18 -6.89
CA GLU A 2 0.75 -21.87 -7.91
C GLU A 2 -0.46 -22.78 -7.73
N ASP A 3 -1.68 -22.23 -7.84
CA ASP A 3 -2.92 -22.98 -7.73
C ASP A 3 -3.49 -23.33 -9.12
N GLN A 4 -4.60 -24.11 -9.15
CA GLN A 4 -5.23 -24.54 -10.40
C GLN A 4 -5.87 -23.39 -11.20
N ALA A 5 -6.12 -22.24 -10.58
CA ALA A 5 -6.65 -21.03 -11.22
C ALA A 5 -5.53 -20.14 -11.80
N GLY A 6 -4.27 -20.57 -11.70
CA GLY A 6 -3.10 -19.84 -12.15
C GLY A 6 -2.69 -18.68 -11.22
N ASN A 7 -3.20 -18.64 -9.99
CA ASN A 7 -2.68 -17.70 -9.01
C ASN A 7 -1.32 -18.18 -8.51
N ARG A 8 -0.34 -17.27 -8.47
CA ARG A 8 0.94 -17.49 -7.81
C ARG A 8 0.97 -16.75 -6.49
N TYR A 9 1.50 -17.41 -5.48
CA TYR A 9 1.58 -16.89 -4.12
C TYR A 9 3.03 -16.92 -3.65
N LEU A 10 3.51 -15.80 -3.11
CA LEU A 10 4.76 -15.72 -2.38
C LEU A 10 4.52 -15.98 -0.90
N TYR A 11 5.15 -17.00 -0.37
CA TYR A 11 5.21 -17.29 1.06
C TYR A 11 6.63 -17.08 1.55
N LEU A 12 6.77 -16.50 2.73
CA LEU A 12 8.05 -16.33 3.43
C LEU A 12 8.00 -17.10 4.75
N ASN A 13 9.18 -17.45 5.28
CA ASN A 13 9.33 -17.97 6.63
C ASN A 13 8.31 -19.07 7.00
N GLU A 14 8.50 -20.28 6.53
CA GLU A 14 7.67 -21.45 6.89
C GLU A 14 6.19 -21.35 6.49
N GLY A 15 5.84 -20.47 5.57
CA GLY A 15 4.48 -20.37 5.03
C GLY A 15 3.49 -19.59 5.91
N GLN A 16 3.97 -18.78 6.82
CA GLN A 16 3.13 -17.94 7.68
C GLN A 16 2.70 -16.66 6.96
N GLY A 17 1.65 -16.75 6.16
CA GLY A 17 1.07 -15.61 5.43
C GLY A 17 1.52 -15.52 3.97
N ILE A 18 0.68 -14.89 3.19
CA ILE A 18 0.91 -14.60 1.77
C ILE A 18 1.46 -13.18 1.68
N HIS A 19 2.66 -13.02 1.11
CA HIS A 19 3.33 -11.72 0.97
C HIS A 19 3.16 -11.11 -0.42
N SER A 20 2.79 -11.89 -1.42
CA SER A 20 2.39 -11.40 -2.75
C SER A 20 1.48 -12.40 -3.44
N GLN A 21 0.59 -11.88 -4.27
CA GLN A 21 -0.27 -12.65 -5.14
C GLN A 21 -0.16 -12.10 -6.57
N TRP A 22 -0.14 -13.01 -7.53
CA TRP A 22 -0.13 -12.71 -8.95
C TRP A 22 -1.09 -13.64 -9.69
N ASN A 23 -1.71 -13.13 -10.74
CA ASN A 23 -2.52 -13.92 -11.68
C ASN A 23 -2.37 -13.29 -13.08
N PRO A 24 -2.34 -14.07 -14.18
CA PRO A 24 -2.11 -13.53 -15.54
C PRO A 24 -3.19 -12.55 -16.00
N THR A 25 -4.43 -12.70 -15.52
CA THR A 25 -5.60 -11.94 -15.99
C THR A 25 -6.28 -11.12 -14.89
N GLN A 26 -6.09 -11.47 -13.63
CA GLN A 26 -6.69 -10.79 -12.49
C GLN A 26 -5.66 -9.85 -11.83
N ILE A 27 -6.05 -8.60 -11.60
CA ILE A 27 -5.22 -7.57 -10.96
C ILE A 27 -5.70 -7.31 -9.53
N ALA A 28 -7.00 -7.14 -9.31
CA ALA A 28 -7.61 -6.97 -7.99
C ALA A 28 -8.06 -8.33 -7.44
N PHE A 29 -7.75 -8.58 -6.16
CA PHE A 29 -7.94 -9.88 -5.51
C PHE A 29 -8.98 -9.83 -4.39
N ARG A 30 -9.54 -8.67 -4.08
CA ARG A 30 -10.38 -8.38 -2.91
C ARG A 30 -9.69 -8.76 -1.60
N ARG A 31 -8.38 -8.45 -1.52
CA ARG A 31 -7.50 -8.73 -0.39
C ARG A 31 -6.82 -7.46 0.10
N THR A 32 -5.95 -7.58 1.07
CA THR A 32 -5.22 -6.51 1.74
C THR A 32 -4.64 -5.46 0.78
N TRP A 33 -4.04 -5.89 -0.33
CA TRP A 33 -3.36 -5.00 -1.28
C TRP A 33 -4.30 -4.05 -2.03
N ASP A 34 -5.55 -4.49 -2.29
CA ASP A 34 -6.55 -3.66 -3.00
C ASP A 34 -6.94 -2.43 -2.17
N PHE A 35 -6.87 -2.53 -0.85
CA PHE A 35 -7.22 -1.43 0.05
C PHE A 35 -6.21 -0.27 0.01
N PHE A 36 -4.98 -0.52 -0.44
CA PHE A 36 -4.03 0.57 -0.68
C PHE A 36 -4.46 1.47 -1.84
N LEU A 37 -5.19 0.95 -2.84
CA LEU A 37 -5.79 1.76 -3.92
C LEU A 37 -6.87 2.72 -3.40
N SER A 38 -7.55 2.37 -2.30
CA SER A 38 -8.58 3.22 -1.71
C SER A 38 -8.01 4.36 -0.84
N ALA A 39 -6.76 4.25 -0.39
CA ALA A 39 -6.17 5.18 0.57
C ALA A 39 -6.20 6.66 0.13
N PRO A 40 -5.90 7.06 -1.12
CA PRO A 40 -5.93 8.45 -1.57
C PRO A 40 -7.33 9.10 -1.42
N TYR A 41 -8.37 8.30 -1.49
CA TYR A 41 -9.75 8.79 -1.53
C TYR A 41 -10.34 9.12 -0.16
N PHE A 42 -9.54 9.06 0.91
CA PHE A 42 -9.87 9.71 2.18
C PHE A 42 -9.67 11.23 2.13
N ASN A 43 -8.96 11.77 1.14
CA ASN A 43 -8.80 13.21 0.95
C ASN A 43 -10.13 13.93 0.74
N ALA A 44 -10.11 15.26 0.91
CA ALA A 44 -11.30 16.10 0.72
C ALA A 44 -11.91 15.89 -0.68
N THR A 45 -13.26 15.87 -0.73
CA THR A 45 -14.00 15.69 -1.99
C THR A 45 -14.11 16.99 -2.79
N PRO A 46 -14.00 16.98 -4.12
CA PRO A 46 -13.70 15.80 -4.95
C PRO A 46 -12.21 15.47 -4.95
N HIS A 47 -11.86 14.17 -4.85
CA HIS A 47 -10.51 13.67 -5.09
C HIS A 47 -10.57 12.65 -6.22
N THR A 48 -9.88 12.92 -7.32
CA THR A 48 -9.97 12.17 -8.57
C THR A 48 -8.68 11.39 -8.85
N ALA A 49 -8.72 10.45 -9.79
CA ALA A 49 -7.58 9.57 -10.07
C ALA A 49 -6.34 10.31 -10.57
N ASP A 50 -6.49 11.45 -11.23
CA ASP A 50 -5.41 12.31 -11.73
C ASP A 50 -4.69 13.10 -10.63
N GLN A 51 -5.20 13.11 -9.42
CA GLN A 51 -4.54 13.67 -8.23
C GLN A 51 -3.60 12.68 -7.53
N VAL A 52 -3.63 11.42 -7.95
CA VAL A 52 -2.64 10.42 -7.53
C VAL A 52 -1.49 10.46 -8.53
N ASP A 53 -0.37 11.04 -8.15
CA ASP A 53 0.74 11.36 -9.06
C ASP A 53 2.03 10.59 -8.79
N SER A 54 2.16 9.93 -7.63
CA SER A 54 3.38 9.20 -7.25
C SER A 54 3.13 8.21 -6.11
N LEU A 55 3.90 7.13 -6.07
CA LEU A 55 3.79 6.08 -5.06
C LEU A 55 5.16 5.69 -4.52
N LEU A 56 5.28 5.57 -3.20
CA LEU A 56 6.34 4.84 -2.53
C LEU A 56 5.78 3.60 -1.86
N ILE A 57 6.44 2.46 -2.03
CA ILE A 57 6.10 1.20 -1.35
C ILE A 57 7.27 0.81 -0.44
N ILE A 58 7.02 0.69 0.86
CA ILE A 58 7.95 0.15 1.86
C ILE A 58 7.49 -1.28 2.19
N GLY A 59 8.30 -2.27 1.78
CA GLY A 59 7.91 -3.68 1.76
C GLY A 59 7.26 -4.05 0.42
N LEU A 60 8.05 -3.97 -0.66
CA LEU A 60 7.59 -4.22 -2.03
C LEU A 60 7.18 -5.68 -2.25
N ALA A 61 7.83 -6.60 -1.56
CA ALA A 61 7.73 -8.04 -1.79
C ALA A 61 7.87 -8.40 -3.29
N ALA A 62 7.00 -9.22 -3.87
CA ALA A 62 7.04 -9.53 -5.31
C ALA A 62 6.15 -8.59 -6.15
N GLY A 63 5.81 -7.38 -5.66
CA GLY A 63 5.26 -6.30 -6.45
C GLY A 63 3.74 -6.30 -6.63
N THR A 64 2.93 -6.94 -5.78
CA THR A 64 1.46 -6.96 -5.92
C THR A 64 0.87 -5.55 -5.95
N ILE A 65 1.21 -4.68 -4.97
CA ILE A 65 0.74 -3.28 -4.92
C ILE A 65 1.22 -2.51 -6.15
N ALA A 66 2.51 -2.64 -6.52
CA ALA A 66 3.07 -1.95 -7.67
C ALA A 66 2.34 -2.34 -8.98
N ARG A 67 2.02 -3.62 -9.17
CA ARG A 67 1.27 -4.10 -10.32
C ARG A 67 -0.15 -3.54 -10.39
N GLN A 68 -0.83 -3.46 -9.24
CA GLN A 68 -2.16 -2.86 -9.15
C GLN A 68 -2.12 -1.36 -9.50
N TYR A 69 -1.15 -0.64 -8.96
CA TYR A 69 -0.96 0.78 -9.28
C TYR A 69 -0.56 1.00 -10.73
N SER A 70 0.31 0.18 -11.32
CA SER A 70 0.63 0.26 -12.75
C SER A 70 -0.59 0.06 -13.66
N ALA A 71 -1.51 -0.82 -13.25
CA ALA A 71 -2.74 -1.07 -14.02
C ALA A 71 -3.77 0.07 -13.88
N VAL A 72 -3.81 0.75 -12.74
CA VAL A 72 -4.76 1.84 -12.45
C VAL A 72 -4.21 3.20 -12.87
N TYR A 73 -2.93 3.44 -12.61
CA TYR A 73 -2.21 4.70 -12.84
C TYR A 73 -0.94 4.46 -13.67
N PRO A 74 -1.07 4.20 -14.97
CA PRO A 74 0.04 3.65 -15.79
C PRO A 74 1.24 4.59 -15.97
N THR A 75 1.10 5.87 -15.65
CA THR A 75 2.13 6.90 -15.91
C THR A 75 2.80 7.45 -14.66
N ILE A 76 2.30 7.13 -13.46
CA ILE A 76 2.88 7.68 -12.24
C ILE A 76 4.23 7.04 -11.90
N PRO A 77 5.23 7.80 -11.45
CA PRO A 77 6.47 7.24 -10.92
C PRO A 77 6.20 6.44 -9.65
N MET A 78 6.82 5.29 -9.55
CA MET A 78 6.75 4.43 -8.39
C MET A 78 8.14 4.05 -7.91
N ASP A 79 8.38 4.17 -6.61
CA ASP A 79 9.57 3.67 -5.94
C ASP A 79 9.16 2.51 -5.00
N GLY A 80 9.85 1.39 -5.08
CA GLY A 80 9.60 0.22 -4.23
C GLY A 80 10.85 -0.17 -3.47
N ILE A 81 10.73 -0.34 -2.15
CA ILE A 81 11.83 -0.73 -1.26
C ILE A 81 11.55 -2.13 -0.73
N GLU A 82 12.51 -3.03 -0.91
CA GLU A 82 12.47 -4.40 -0.39
C GLU A 82 13.84 -4.74 0.21
N ILE A 83 13.83 -5.26 1.42
CA ILE A 83 15.07 -5.56 2.13
C ILE A 83 15.79 -6.81 1.59
N ASP A 84 15.06 -7.72 0.97
CA ASP A 84 15.59 -9.01 0.49
C ASP A 84 15.68 -9.05 -1.04
N GLY A 85 16.90 -8.97 -1.56
CA GLY A 85 17.18 -9.07 -3.00
C GLY A 85 16.71 -10.38 -3.64
N GLY A 86 16.65 -11.48 -2.88
CA GLY A 86 16.10 -12.75 -3.37
C GLY A 86 14.60 -12.69 -3.62
N ILE A 87 13.87 -11.89 -2.83
CA ILE A 87 12.43 -11.62 -3.06
C ILE A 87 12.25 -10.80 -4.33
N VAL A 88 13.10 -9.78 -4.55
CA VAL A 88 13.08 -8.97 -5.77
C VAL A 88 13.35 -9.84 -7.02
N GLU A 89 14.33 -10.73 -6.96
CA GLU A 89 14.60 -11.69 -8.05
C GLU A 89 13.42 -12.64 -8.31
N ALA A 90 12.76 -13.13 -7.25
CA ALA A 90 11.55 -13.94 -7.36
C ALA A 90 10.39 -13.16 -7.98
N GLY A 91 10.24 -11.89 -7.61
CA GLY A 91 9.27 -10.94 -8.19
C GLY A 91 9.46 -10.79 -9.69
N ALA A 92 10.68 -10.51 -10.11
CA ALA A 92 11.03 -10.36 -11.52
C ALA A 92 10.82 -11.66 -12.32
N ARG A 93 11.14 -12.80 -11.73
CA ARG A 93 11.10 -14.10 -12.41
C ARG A 93 9.72 -14.73 -12.49
N TYR A 94 8.87 -14.53 -11.49
CA TYR A 94 7.63 -15.28 -11.32
C TYR A 94 6.37 -14.45 -11.17
N PHE A 95 6.49 -13.12 -10.97
CA PHE A 95 5.36 -12.23 -10.67
C PHE A 95 5.25 -11.05 -11.65
N ASP A 96 5.97 -11.11 -12.76
CA ASP A 96 6.02 -10.05 -13.79
C ASP A 96 6.45 -8.67 -13.24
N MET A 97 7.27 -8.64 -12.18
CA MET A 97 7.84 -7.41 -11.66
C MET A 97 9.00 -6.95 -12.54
N ASN A 98 8.68 -6.41 -13.71
CA ASN A 98 9.61 -6.00 -14.75
C ASN A 98 9.12 -4.76 -15.50
N ALA A 99 9.98 -4.18 -16.35
CA ALA A 99 9.70 -2.94 -17.06
C ALA A 99 8.59 -3.05 -18.13
N ASP A 100 8.24 -4.25 -18.58
CA ASP A 100 7.17 -4.44 -19.56
C ASP A 100 5.79 -4.26 -18.90
N VAL A 101 5.67 -4.65 -17.61
CA VAL A 101 4.40 -4.60 -16.84
C VAL A 101 4.36 -3.40 -15.91
N MET A 102 5.51 -3.01 -15.34
CA MET A 102 5.66 -1.92 -14.37
C MET A 102 6.74 -0.93 -14.83
N PRO A 103 6.53 -0.21 -15.95
CA PRO A 103 7.58 0.58 -16.61
C PRO A 103 8.06 1.77 -15.77
N THR A 104 7.28 2.21 -14.80
CA THR A 104 7.59 3.37 -13.95
C THR A 104 8.12 2.98 -12.56
N LEU A 105 8.27 1.67 -12.28
CA LEU A 105 8.74 1.17 -10.99
C LEU A 105 10.29 1.19 -10.93
N THR A 106 10.82 1.90 -9.94
CA THR A 106 12.22 1.80 -9.51
C THR A 106 12.30 0.96 -8.24
N VAL A 107 13.14 -0.07 -8.22
CA VAL A 107 13.30 -0.96 -7.07
C VAL A 107 14.60 -0.68 -6.34
N TYR A 108 14.54 -0.55 -5.01
CA TYR A 108 15.68 -0.42 -4.11
C TYR A 108 15.75 -1.64 -3.20
N VAL A 109 16.91 -2.30 -3.16
CA VAL A 109 17.17 -3.41 -2.23
C VAL A 109 17.86 -2.84 -1.00
N GLU A 110 17.08 -2.46 0.01
CA GLU A 110 17.57 -1.78 1.20
C GLU A 110 16.54 -1.82 2.35
N ASP A 111 16.95 -1.48 3.57
CA ASP A 111 16.04 -1.21 4.69
C ASP A 111 15.10 -0.03 4.37
N GLY A 112 13.81 -0.21 4.65
CA GLY A 112 12.76 0.74 4.29
C GLY A 112 12.96 2.14 4.89
N ARG A 113 13.33 2.25 6.17
CA ARG A 113 13.54 3.53 6.84
C ARG A 113 14.86 4.18 6.42
N TYR A 114 15.91 3.37 6.25
CA TYR A 114 17.19 3.87 5.76
C TYR A 114 17.02 4.47 4.36
N MET A 115 16.39 3.75 3.43
CA MET A 115 16.21 4.23 2.06
C MET A 115 15.25 5.43 2.00
N LEU A 116 14.18 5.45 2.79
CA LEU A 116 13.31 6.62 2.90
C LEU A 116 14.11 7.90 3.16
N ASN A 117 15.07 7.85 4.09
CA ASN A 117 15.91 9.00 4.43
C ASN A 117 17.00 9.33 3.38
N GLN A 118 17.21 8.50 2.37
CA GLN A 118 18.10 8.78 1.23
C GLN A 118 17.34 9.37 0.03
N ILE A 119 16.03 9.15 -0.06
CA ILE A 119 15.18 9.64 -1.13
C ILE A 119 14.85 11.11 -0.88
N ASN A 120 15.06 11.97 -1.88
CA ASN A 120 14.66 13.37 -1.83
C ASN A 120 13.48 13.61 -2.79
N LYS A 121 12.34 13.00 -2.48
CA LYS A 121 11.08 13.09 -3.24
C LYS A 121 9.92 13.19 -2.28
N GLN A 122 8.80 13.76 -2.75
CA GLN A 122 7.50 13.68 -2.09
C GLN A 122 6.57 12.80 -2.92
N TYR A 123 5.62 12.15 -2.23
CA TYR A 123 4.69 11.20 -2.81
C TYR A 123 3.26 11.55 -2.44
N SER A 124 2.34 11.34 -3.38
CA SER A 124 0.90 11.41 -3.07
C SER A 124 0.45 10.21 -2.23
N VAL A 125 1.13 9.07 -2.37
CA VAL A 125 0.83 7.86 -1.58
C VAL A 125 2.12 7.21 -1.09
N ILE A 126 2.16 6.87 0.21
CA ILE A 126 3.18 5.98 0.78
C ILE A 126 2.46 4.75 1.32
N ALA A 127 2.73 3.59 0.73
CA ALA A 127 2.20 2.29 1.15
C ALA A 127 3.25 1.53 1.97
N ILE A 128 2.87 1.11 3.18
CA ILE A 128 3.75 0.37 4.10
C ILE A 128 3.15 -1.03 4.31
N ASP A 129 3.79 -2.03 3.72
CA ASP A 129 3.43 -3.45 3.84
C ASP A 129 4.65 -4.29 4.23
N ALA A 130 5.48 -3.76 5.13
CA ALA A 130 6.71 -4.39 5.59
C ALA A 130 6.44 -5.30 6.79
N TYR A 131 6.47 -6.60 6.56
CA TYR A 131 6.26 -7.61 7.58
C TYR A 131 7.49 -8.50 7.78
N ARG A 132 7.83 -8.74 9.03
CA ARG A 132 8.65 -9.87 9.46
C ARG A 132 7.76 -10.75 10.34
N PRO A 133 7.04 -11.71 9.74
CA PRO A 133 6.03 -12.45 10.50
C PRO A 133 6.53 -12.93 11.87
N PRO A 134 5.77 -12.74 12.95
CA PRO A 134 4.37 -12.23 12.96
C PRO A 134 4.23 -10.71 13.18
N TYR A 135 5.26 -9.90 13.08
CA TYR A 135 5.25 -8.48 13.46
C TYR A 135 5.73 -7.55 12.36
N ILE A 136 5.36 -6.29 12.47
CA ILE A 136 5.94 -5.16 11.75
C ILE A 136 7.29 -4.83 12.41
N PRO A 137 8.38 -4.59 11.66
CA PRO A 137 9.65 -4.16 12.24
C PRO A 137 9.47 -2.91 13.12
N TRP A 138 9.90 -2.97 14.38
CA TRP A 138 9.63 -1.94 15.38
C TRP A 138 10.06 -0.52 14.96
N HIS A 139 11.17 -0.40 14.21
CA HIS A 139 11.69 0.88 13.74
C HIS A 139 10.82 1.55 12.66
N LEU A 140 9.84 0.80 12.11
CA LEU A 140 8.81 1.30 11.17
C LEU A 140 7.47 1.60 11.86
N THR A 141 7.44 1.66 13.20
CA THR A 141 6.20 1.84 13.98
C THR A 141 6.30 2.96 15.01
N THR A 142 7.35 3.78 14.96
CA THR A 142 7.60 4.85 15.93
C THR A 142 7.09 6.22 15.44
N VAL A 143 6.89 7.15 16.36
CA VAL A 143 6.50 8.54 16.05
C VAL A 143 7.54 9.19 15.14
N GLU A 144 8.83 8.92 15.37
CA GLU A 144 9.93 9.46 14.56
C GLU A 144 9.86 8.95 13.12
N PHE A 145 9.58 7.66 12.93
CA PHE A 145 9.42 7.09 11.59
C PHE A 145 8.23 7.74 10.86
N PHE A 146 7.08 7.87 11.49
CA PHE A 146 5.93 8.54 10.87
C PHE A 146 6.17 10.03 10.64
N SER A 147 6.99 10.68 11.47
CA SER A 147 7.43 12.07 11.22
C SER A 147 8.32 12.15 9.97
N GLU A 148 9.24 11.20 9.78
CA GLU A 148 10.04 11.07 8.56
C GLU A 148 9.12 10.80 7.34
N VAL A 149 8.19 9.85 7.43
CA VAL A 149 7.20 9.57 6.38
C VAL A 149 6.42 10.83 5.99
N ARG A 150 5.98 11.63 6.97
CA ARG A 150 5.25 12.87 6.70
C ARG A 150 6.05 13.88 5.88
N THR A 151 7.36 13.97 6.06
CA THR A 151 8.21 14.87 5.25
C THR A 151 8.32 14.47 3.79
N HIS A 152 8.01 13.19 3.49
CA HIS A 152 8.01 12.63 2.14
C HIS A 152 6.61 12.56 1.51
N LEU A 153 5.59 13.11 2.15
CA LEU A 153 4.25 13.23 1.59
C LEU A 153 4.03 14.62 0.98
N SER A 154 3.31 14.66 -0.15
CA SER A 154 2.78 15.90 -0.72
C SER A 154 1.76 16.57 0.22
N ASP A 155 1.32 17.77 -0.11
CA ASP A 155 0.39 18.56 0.74
C ASP A 155 -0.96 17.87 0.97
N ASP A 156 -1.39 17.02 0.03
CA ASP A 156 -2.58 16.16 0.12
C ASP A 156 -2.22 14.66 0.17
N GLY A 157 -0.97 14.38 0.52
CA GLY A 157 -0.46 13.01 0.57
C GLY A 157 -1.10 12.17 1.67
N VAL A 158 -1.09 10.86 1.45
CA VAL A 158 -1.59 9.87 2.41
C VAL A 158 -0.56 8.78 2.65
N VAL A 159 -0.48 8.30 3.89
CA VAL A 159 0.25 7.07 4.21
C VAL A 159 -0.74 5.98 4.61
N ALA A 160 -0.58 4.80 4.05
CA ALA A 160 -1.35 3.62 4.39
C ALA A 160 -0.42 2.52 4.91
N ILE A 161 -0.77 1.91 6.03
CA ILE A 161 0.00 0.81 6.63
C ILE A 161 -0.88 -0.40 6.90
N ASN A 162 -0.41 -1.58 6.49
CA ASN A 162 -1.04 -2.85 6.81
C ASN A 162 -0.71 -3.27 8.25
N VAL A 163 -1.74 -3.56 9.04
CA VAL A 163 -1.62 -3.93 10.46
C VAL A 163 -2.36 -5.22 10.73
N GLY A 164 -1.65 -6.23 11.22
CA GLY A 164 -2.25 -7.49 11.65
C GLY A 164 -3.09 -7.33 12.92
N ARG A 165 -4.20 -8.06 12.98
CA ARG A 165 -5.08 -8.16 14.15
C ARG A 165 -5.62 -9.58 14.29
N THR A 166 -6.27 -9.86 15.41
CA THR A 166 -7.15 -11.03 15.51
C THR A 166 -8.61 -10.57 15.70
N PRO A 167 -9.60 -11.44 15.60
CA PRO A 167 -11.00 -11.07 15.82
C PRO A 167 -11.26 -10.45 17.20
N SER A 168 -10.47 -10.83 18.20
CA SER A 168 -10.62 -10.40 19.60
C SER A 168 -9.49 -9.50 20.12
N ASP A 169 -8.45 -9.23 19.31
CA ASP A 169 -7.30 -8.43 19.74
C ASP A 169 -6.92 -7.39 18.67
N ARG A 170 -7.18 -6.13 18.98
CA ARG A 170 -6.88 -4.96 18.16
C ARG A 170 -5.79 -4.07 18.75
N ARG A 171 -5.12 -4.50 19.83
CA ARG A 171 -4.14 -3.67 20.56
C ARG A 171 -3.05 -3.09 19.66
N LEU A 172 -2.59 -3.84 18.65
CA LEU A 172 -1.60 -3.33 17.70
C LEU A 172 -2.19 -2.23 16.80
N VAL A 173 -3.41 -2.42 16.31
CA VAL A 173 -4.15 -1.42 15.52
C VAL A 173 -4.34 -0.14 16.34
N ASP A 174 -4.79 -0.26 17.58
CA ASP A 174 -5.04 0.87 18.48
C ASP A 174 -3.73 1.60 18.83
N ALA A 175 -2.65 0.87 19.12
CA ALA A 175 -1.35 1.44 19.43
C ALA A 175 -0.76 2.20 18.23
N LEU A 176 -0.82 1.61 17.02
CA LEU A 176 -0.34 2.30 15.82
C LEU A 176 -1.21 3.50 15.45
N THR A 177 -2.52 3.39 15.61
CA THR A 177 -3.41 4.54 15.43
C THR A 177 -3.02 5.69 16.35
N ALA A 178 -2.78 5.41 17.63
CA ALA A 178 -2.32 6.43 18.59
C ALA A 178 -0.96 7.03 18.18
N THR A 179 0.00 6.18 17.77
CA THR A 179 1.32 6.63 17.30
C THR A 179 1.21 7.54 16.07
N MET A 180 0.38 7.16 15.10
CA MET A 180 0.19 7.96 13.88
C MET A 180 -0.52 9.29 14.17
N LEU A 181 -1.44 9.35 15.13
CA LEU A 181 -2.13 10.57 15.54
C LEU A 181 -1.22 11.61 16.23
N GLU A 182 -0.04 11.21 16.72
CA GLU A 182 0.98 12.17 17.19
C GLU A 182 1.58 12.99 16.03
N VAL A 183 1.44 12.53 14.79
CA VAL A 183 2.06 13.12 13.60
C VAL A 183 1.03 13.65 12.60
N PHE A 184 -0.07 12.94 12.43
CA PHE A 184 -1.10 13.24 11.44
C PHE A 184 -2.40 13.72 12.10
N PRO A 185 -3.11 14.67 11.49
CA PRO A 185 -4.35 15.19 12.06
C PRO A 185 -5.52 14.18 12.04
N THR A 186 -5.45 13.18 11.17
CA THR A 186 -6.51 12.18 11.00
C THR A 186 -5.92 10.82 10.64
N VAL A 187 -6.47 9.78 11.27
CA VAL A 187 -6.17 8.37 10.94
C VAL A 187 -7.49 7.63 10.78
N HIS A 188 -7.65 6.94 9.67
CA HIS A 188 -8.78 6.08 9.36
C HIS A 188 -8.38 4.61 9.41
N ALA A 189 -9.30 3.72 9.77
CA ALA A 189 -9.08 2.29 9.81
C ALA A 189 -10.06 1.58 8.88
N MET A 190 -9.53 0.77 7.96
CA MET A 190 -10.29 -0.10 7.07
C MET A 190 -10.00 -1.55 7.43
N ASP A 191 -10.95 -2.26 8.02
CA ASP A 191 -10.82 -3.69 8.24
C ASP A 191 -10.98 -4.44 6.92
N VAL A 192 -9.99 -5.27 6.59
CA VAL A 192 -10.05 -6.09 5.37
C VAL A 192 -11.00 -7.27 5.62
N PRO A 193 -12.08 -7.42 4.82
CA PRO A 193 -13.01 -8.53 4.97
C PRO A 193 -12.33 -9.89 4.85
N GLU A 194 -12.80 -10.86 5.62
CA GLU A 194 -12.29 -12.24 5.62
C GLU A 194 -10.77 -12.35 5.86
N SER A 195 -10.18 -11.34 6.52
CA SER A 195 -8.75 -11.24 6.81
C SER A 195 -8.51 -10.79 8.26
N PHE A 196 -7.30 -11.04 8.73
CA PHE A 196 -6.81 -10.53 10.01
C PHE A 196 -5.99 -9.24 9.84
N ASN A 197 -6.30 -8.47 8.82
CA ASN A 197 -5.61 -7.22 8.51
C ASN A 197 -6.55 -6.02 8.64
N THR A 198 -5.99 -4.91 9.06
CA THR A 198 -6.58 -3.57 9.01
C THR A 198 -5.59 -2.67 8.26
N ILE A 199 -6.07 -1.91 7.29
CA ILE A 199 -5.27 -0.83 6.70
C ILE A 199 -5.56 0.44 7.48
N LEU A 200 -4.54 1.00 8.14
CA LEU A 200 -4.59 2.34 8.71
C LEU A 200 -4.15 3.35 7.65
N VAL A 201 -4.96 4.38 7.45
CA VAL A 201 -4.68 5.47 6.51
C VAL A 201 -4.61 6.78 7.27
N ALA A 202 -3.44 7.43 7.26
CA ALA A 202 -3.29 8.78 7.77
C ALA A 202 -3.18 9.79 6.62
N THR A 203 -3.78 10.95 6.81
CA THR A 203 -3.82 12.03 5.81
C THR A 203 -3.09 13.26 6.31
N VAL A 204 -2.35 13.95 5.42
CA VAL A 204 -1.63 15.19 5.78
C VAL A 204 -2.60 16.31 6.15
N GLN A 205 -3.76 16.37 5.46
CA GLN A 205 -4.84 17.31 5.80
C GLN A 205 -5.89 16.66 6.70
N PRO A 206 -6.60 17.43 7.54
CA PRO A 206 -7.74 16.90 8.29
C PRO A 206 -8.83 16.38 7.35
N THR A 207 -9.31 15.16 7.58
CA THR A 207 -10.31 14.50 6.74
C THR A 207 -11.36 13.76 7.56
N ILE A 208 -12.45 13.32 6.93
CA ILE A 208 -13.51 12.53 7.54
C ILE A 208 -13.74 11.23 6.75
N ALA A 209 -14.20 10.19 7.41
CA ALA A 209 -14.39 8.88 6.78
C ALA A 209 -15.38 8.92 5.60
N ASP A 210 -16.38 9.78 5.65
CA ASP A 210 -17.37 9.94 4.57
C ASP A 210 -16.74 10.40 3.23
N ASN A 211 -15.55 10.99 3.26
CA ASN A 211 -14.84 11.38 2.04
C ASN A 211 -14.57 10.16 1.15
N LEU A 212 -14.18 9.03 1.74
CA LEU A 212 -13.96 7.80 0.97
C LEU A 212 -15.20 7.40 0.18
N ILE A 213 -16.39 7.40 0.84
CA ILE A 213 -17.64 7.02 0.19
C ILE A 213 -17.96 7.99 -0.94
N ARG A 214 -17.89 9.30 -0.69
CA ARG A 214 -18.19 10.33 -1.69
C ARG A 214 -17.24 10.29 -2.88
N ASN A 215 -15.95 10.12 -2.64
CA ASN A 215 -14.96 10.03 -3.72
C ASN A 215 -15.16 8.74 -4.53
N ARG A 216 -15.45 7.60 -3.89
CA ARG A 216 -15.80 6.36 -4.59
C ARG A 216 -17.06 6.49 -5.45
N ASP A 217 -18.10 7.13 -4.94
CA ASP A 217 -19.32 7.40 -5.72
C ASP A 217 -19.00 8.27 -6.94
N GLY A 218 -18.15 9.29 -6.80
CA GLY A 218 -17.64 10.10 -7.90
C GLY A 218 -16.86 9.30 -8.94
N LEU A 219 -15.96 8.41 -8.49
CA LEU A 219 -15.19 7.52 -9.36
C LEU A 219 -16.09 6.52 -10.09
N ALA A 220 -17.07 5.94 -9.40
CA ALA A 220 -18.04 5.00 -9.98
C ALA A 220 -18.94 5.66 -11.03
N ALA A 221 -19.32 6.93 -10.82
CA ALA A 221 -20.12 7.71 -11.76
C ALA A 221 -19.36 8.11 -13.03
N ASN A 222 -18.02 8.16 -12.98
CA ASN A 222 -17.21 8.56 -14.11
C ASN A 222 -16.85 7.33 -14.98
N ALA A 223 -17.44 7.27 -16.18
CA ALA A 223 -17.19 6.15 -17.14
C ALA A 223 -15.74 6.03 -17.59
N GLN A 224 -14.91 7.07 -17.42
CA GLN A 224 -13.48 7.05 -17.76
C GLN A 224 -12.60 6.52 -16.63
N THR A 225 -13.14 6.35 -15.42
CA THR A 225 -12.41 5.76 -14.31
C THR A 225 -12.06 4.30 -14.61
N ASN A 226 -10.82 3.93 -14.28
CA ASN A 226 -10.36 2.55 -14.43
C ASN A 226 -11.33 1.56 -13.72
N PRO A 227 -11.75 0.46 -14.38
CA PRO A 227 -12.70 -0.49 -13.78
C PRO A 227 -12.24 -1.05 -12.43
N ILE A 228 -10.94 -1.31 -12.25
CA ILE A 228 -10.39 -1.81 -10.98
C ILE A 228 -10.73 -0.81 -9.86
N LEU A 229 -10.50 0.48 -10.11
CA LEU A 229 -10.71 1.53 -9.11
C LEU A 229 -12.21 1.75 -8.79
N ARG A 230 -13.09 1.50 -9.77
CA ARG A 230 -14.55 1.57 -9.54
C ARG A 230 -15.07 0.43 -8.65
N ASP A 231 -14.39 -0.71 -8.68
CA ASP A 231 -14.80 -1.94 -7.99
C ASP A 231 -14.11 -2.11 -6.61
N THR A 232 -13.10 -1.26 -6.30
CA THR A 232 -12.39 -1.21 -5.01
C THR A 232 -13.11 -0.30 -4.03
#